data_c50d6c3008ef7577d8e0b3844eff9125
#
_entry.id   c50d6c3008ef7577d8e0b3844eff9125
#
_cell.length_a   1.000
_cell.length_b   1.000
_cell.length_c   1.000
_cell.angle_alpha   90.00
_cell.angle_beta   90.00
_cell.angle_gamma   90.00
#
_symmetry.space_group_name_H-M   'P 1'
#
loop_
_entity.id
_entity.type
_entity.pdbx_description
1 polymer ?
#
loop_
_entity_poly.entity_id
_entity_poly.type
_entity_poly.pdbx_seq_one_letter_code
_entity_poly.pdbx_strand_id
1 'polypeptide(L)'
;MSTSIFQFLAEPLSSDVRIQIQRWSNADDVRRLAVMPDVHPAGLFCVGMVIGTQELIYPIAVGGDIGCGIAACRFTSEGSEITQRHLLAIFEAISRFIPIGRHRRADHPALPADLAQRPLSDPVLEKFKFHDGELQLGTLGTGNHFLELQIDQDQRLWAMVHTGSRGIGQAIFQFHFRHCVPAQFRRSALVADAPEGVAYLADMQWARDYAAANRRSIMQVLS
;
A
#
# COMPACT_ATOMS: atom_id res chain seq x y z
N MET A 1 22.70 -21.81 1.72
CA MET A 1 22.70 -21.15 3.05
C MET A 1 21.29 -21.23 3.61
N SER A 2 21.13 -21.48 4.91
CA SER A 2 19.80 -21.54 5.54
C SER A 2 19.23 -20.13 5.73
N THR A 3 17.92 -19.96 5.48
CA THR A 3 17.21 -18.70 5.74
C THR A 3 17.02 -18.49 7.24
N SER A 4 17.37 -17.31 7.75
CA SER A 4 17.08 -16.92 9.13
C SER A 4 15.63 -16.48 9.26
N ILE A 5 14.87 -17.08 10.19
CA ILE A 5 13.45 -16.77 10.41
C ILE A 5 13.30 -16.07 11.75
N PHE A 6 12.66 -14.88 11.73
CA PHE A 6 12.32 -14.08 12.91
C PHE A 6 10.80 -14.05 13.07
N GLN A 7 10.29 -14.30 14.27
CA GLN A 7 8.86 -14.36 14.54
C GLN A 7 8.49 -13.40 15.69
N PHE A 8 7.57 -12.47 15.42
CA PHE A 8 7.06 -11.47 16.36
C PHE A 8 5.55 -11.71 16.54
N LEU A 9 5.20 -12.89 17.02
CA LEU A 9 3.81 -13.38 17.04
C LEU A 9 3.03 -12.86 18.22
N ALA A 10 1.80 -12.41 17.98
CA ALA A 10 0.79 -12.15 19.02
C ALA A 10 -0.05 -13.40 19.34
N GLU A 11 -0.22 -14.29 18.33
CA GLU A 11 -1.03 -15.51 18.40
C GLU A 11 -0.33 -16.70 17.71
N PRO A 12 -0.73 -17.94 17.98
CA PRO A 12 -0.19 -19.10 17.28
C PRO A 12 -0.49 -19.06 15.79
N LEU A 13 0.51 -19.43 14.98
CA LEU A 13 0.38 -19.47 13.52
C LEU A 13 -0.65 -20.50 13.06
N SER A 14 -1.49 -20.14 12.08
CA SER A 14 -2.35 -21.07 11.35
C SER A 14 -1.54 -22.03 10.47
N SER A 15 -2.14 -23.18 10.08
CA SER A 15 -1.51 -24.14 9.18
C SER A 15 -1.08 -23.52 7.85
N ASP A 16 -1.93 -22.67 7.27
CA ASP A 16 -1.69 -22.05 5.96
C ASP A 16 -0.52 -21.07 6.00
N VAL A 17 -0.41 -20.28 7.07
CA VAL A 17 0.73 -19.39 7.30
C VAL A 17 2.02 -20.19 7.47
N ARG A 18 2.01 -21.30 8.24
CA ARG A 18 3.20 -22.16 8.39
C ARG A 18 3.68 -22.72 7.06
N ILE A 19 2.75 -23.18 6.22
CA ILE A 19 3.05 -23.68 4.86
C ILE A 19 3.70 -22.58 4.03
N GLN A 20 3.20 -21.36 4.11
CA GLN A 20 3.76 -20.22 3.36
C GLN A 20 5.15 -19.83 3.88
N ILE A 21 5.36 -19.78 5.20
CA ILE A 21 6.67 -19.53 5.80
C ILE A 21 7.68 -20.57 5.29
N GLN A 22 7.33 -21.86 5.36
CA GLN A 22 8.20 -22.92 4.88
C GLN A 22 8.52 -22.79 3.37
N ARG A 23 7.50 -22.47 2.57
CA ARG A 23 7.69 -22.27 1.13
C ARG A 23 8.63 -21.09 0.83
N TRP A 24 8.44 -19.97 1.51
CA TRP A 24 9.23 -18.77 1.25
C TRP A 24 10.62 -18.82 1.86
N SER A 25 10.83 -19.52 2.98
CA SER A 25 12.16 -19.75 3.53
C SER A 25 13.05 -20.63 2.62
N ASN A 26 12.42 -21.42 1.74
CA ASN A 26 13.12 -22.22 0.74
C ASN A 26 13.12 -21.58 -0.67
N ALA A 27 12.68 -20.32 -0.80
CA ALA A 27 12.72 -19.63 -2.09
C ALA A 27 14.15 -19.17 -2.42
N ASP A 28 14.44 -19.09 -3.73
CA ASP A 28 15.73 -18.64 -4.21
C ASP A 28 16.09 -17.28 -3.61
N ASP A 29 17.35 -17.14 -3.19
CA ASP A 29 17.92 -15.90 -2.68
C ASP A 29 17.27 -15.32 -1.40
N VAL A 30 16.27 -15.95 -0.82
CA VAL A 30 15.72 -15.50 0.47
C VAL A 30 16.69 -15.84 1.59
N ARG A 31 17.24 -14.80 2.24
CA ARG A 31 18.23 -14.91 3.31
C ARG A 31 17.61 -14.71 4.69
N ARG A 32 16.60 -13.85 4.75
CA ARG A 32 15.89 -13.52 5.99
C ARG A 32 14.38 -13.54 5.73
N LEU A 33 13.63 -13.98 6.72
CA LEU A 33 12.18 -13.93 6.73
C LEU A 33 11.72 -13.46 8.10
N ALA A 34 10.93 -12.39 8.15
CA ALA A 34 10.28 -11.93 9.37
C ALA A 34 8.76 -12.14 9.29
N VAL A 35 8.17 -12.57 10.40
CA VAL A 35 6.72 -12.80 10.55
C VAL A 35 6.20 -11.85 11.62
N MET A 36 5.33 -10.94 11.21
CA MET A 36 4.79 -9.88 12.05
C MET A 36 3.57 -10.37 12.85
N PRO A 37 3.14 -9.63 13.90
CA PRO A 37 2.05 -10.06 14.79
C PRO A 37 0.70 -10.25 14.10
N ASP A 38 0.45 -9.51 13.02
CA ASP A 38 -0.79 -9.51 12.24
C ASP A 38 -0.78 -10.49 11.06
N VAL A 39 0.16 -11.44 11.02
CA VAL A 39 0.31 -12.35 9.89
C VAL A 39 -0.95 -13.16 9.62
N HIS A 40 -1.41 -13.12 8.36
CA HIS A 40 -2.57 -13.89 7.91
C HIS A 40 -2.45 -14.30 6.43
N PRO A 41 -3.17 -15.35 6.01
CA PRO A 41 -3.13 -15.84 4.63
C PRO A 41 -3.62 -14.78 3.64
N ALA A 42 -2.84 -14.56 2.57
CA ALA A 42 -3.23 -13.71 1.45
C ALA A 42 -2.58 -14.22 0.16
N GLY A 43 -3.34 -14.84 -0.71
CA GLY A 43 -2.86 -15.33 -2.01
C GLY A 43 -1.58 -16.18 -1.91
N LEU A 44 -0.54 -15.79 -2.64
CA LEU A 44 0.74 -16.49 -2.70
C LEU A 44 1.77 -16.02 -1.68
N PHE A 45 1.54 -14.89 -1.03
CA PHE A 45 2.41 -14.31 -0.01
C PHE A 45 1.54 -13.77 1.13
N CYS A 46 1.79 -14.19 2.38
CA CYS A 46 1.00 -13.72 3.52
C CYS A 46 1.21 -12.23 3.78
N VAL A 47 0.13 -11.53 4.14
CA VAL A 47 0.25 -10.24 4.82
C VAL A 47 0.99 -10.44 6.14
N GLY A 48 1.79 -9.48 6.56
CA GLY A 48 2.60 -9.59 7.78
C GLY A 48 3.87 -10.44 7.62
N MET A 49 4.21 -10.92 6.42
CA MET A 49 5.53 -11.49 6.14
C MET A 49 6.44 -10.48 5.44
N VAL A 50 7.72 -10.51 5.78
CA VAL A 50 8.78 -9.73 5.12
C VAL A 50 9.92 -10.65 4.76
N ILE A 51 10.42 -10.57 3.53
CA ILE A 51 11.59 -11.32 3.06
C ILE A 51 12.74 -10.37 2.73
N GLY A 52 13.95 -10.77 3.07
CA GLY A 52 15.21 -10.13 2.68
C GLY A 52 15.95 -11.01 1.68
N THR A 53 16.25 -10.43 0.52
CA THR A 53 16.97 -11.04 -0.60
C THR A 53 18.26 -10.26 -0.89
N GLN A 54 19.17 -10.78 -1.70
CA GLN A 54 20.40 -10.10 -2.11
C GLN A 54 20.35 -9.62 -3.55
N GLU A 55 19.95 -10.50 -4.46
CA GLU A 55 20.00 -10.28 -5.92
C GLU A 55 18.62 -10.29 -6.58
N LEU A 56 17.64 -10.94 -5.94
CA LEU A 56 16.30 -11.10 -6.52
C LEU A 56 15.26 -10.20 -5.84
N ILE A 57 14.35 -9.68 -6.65
CA ILE A 57 13.15 -8.96 -6.21
C ILE A 57 11.95 -9.83 -6.54
N TYR A 58 11.04 -10.01 -5.59
CA TYR A 58 9.79 -10.72 -5.78
C TYR A 58 8.61 -9.73 -5.77
N PRO A 59 8.15 -9.25 -6.93
CA PRO A 59 7.02 -8.31 -6.98
C PRO A 59 5.76 -8.85 -6.29
N ILE A 60 5.57 -10.17 -6.32
CA ILE A 60 4.44 -10.83 -5.63
C ILE A 60 4.48 -10.65 -4.10
N ALA A 61 5.66 -10.48 -3.51
CA ALA A 61 5.81 -10.22 -2.08
C ALA A 61 5.50 -8.75 -1.70
N VAL A 62 5.55 -7.85 -2.68
CA VAL A 62 5.15 -6.43 -2.53
C VAL A 62 3.65 -6.28 -2.75
N GLY A 63 3.10 -7.00 -3.75
CA GLY A 63 1.71 -6.91 -4.14
C GLY A 63 1.40 -5.69 -5.01
N GLY A 64 0.12 -5.53 -5.38
CA GLY A 64 -0.33 -4.44 -6.25
C GLY A 64 -0.71 -3.16 -5.52
N ASP A 65 -1.00 -3.20 -4.22
CA ASP A 65 -1.26 -1.97 -3.44
C ASP A 65 0.04 -1.46 -2.80
N ILE A 66 0.98 -1.08 -3.67
CA ILE A 66 2.33 -0.64 -3.28
C ILE A 66 2.24 0.56 -2.34
N GLY A 67 2.90 0.48 -1.18
CA GLY A 67 2.92 1.56 -0.21
C GLY A 67 1.62 1.72 0.59
N CYS A 68 0.72 0.71 0.59
CA CYS A 68 -0.42 0.68 1.50
C CYS A 68 0.04 0.92 2.94
N GLY A 69 -0.70 1.72 3.68
CA GLY A 69 -0.32 2.10 5.02
C GLY A 69 -1.33 3.04 5.67
N ILE A 70 -1.02 3.45 6.89
CA ILE A 70 -1.89 4.26 7.73
C ILE A 70 -1.31 5.67 7.88
N ALA A 71 -2.20 6.67 7.89
CA ALA A 71 -1.94 8.00 8.41
C ALA A 71 -2.99 8.35 9.45
N ALA A 72 -2.58 9.08 10.49
CA ALA A 72 -3.49 9.55 11.52
C ALA A 72 -3.23 11.03 11.80
N CYS A 73 -4.28 11.79 12.10
CA CYS A 73 -4.16 13.17 12.60
C CYS A 73 -5.07 13.36 13.81
N ARG A 74 -4.60 14.18 14.75
CA ARG A 74 -5.35 14.59 15.93
C ARG A 74 -6.05 15.91 15.64
N PHE A 75 -7.32 16.00 15.99
CA PHE A 75 -8.07 17.25 15.98
C PHE A 75 -7.84 18.07 17.27
N THR A 76 -8.15 19.33 17.20
CA THR A 76 -8.14 20.22 18.38
C THR A 76 -9.37 20.01 19.27
N SER A 77 -10.49 19.55 18.70
CA SER A 77 -11.72 19.21 19.41
C SER A 77 -11.55 17.97 20.27
N GLU A 78 -12.23 17.93 21.42
CA GLU A 78 -12.30 16.75 22.28
C GLU A 78 -13.44 15.81 21.86
N GLY A 79 -13.26 14.52 22.11
CA GLY A 79 -14.25 13.50 21.79
C GLY A 79 -15.59 13.71 22.51
N SER A 80 -15.57 14.27 23.70
CA SER A 80 -16.76 14.62 24.50
C SER A 80 -17.65 15.68 23.84
N GLU A 81 -17.10 16.50 22.94
CA GLU A 81 -17.83 17.53 22.18
C GLU A 81 -18.58 16.95 20.97
N ILE A 82 -18.27 15.71 20.57
CA ILE A 82 -18.81 15.08 19.37
C ILE A 82 -20.19 14.50 19.64
N THR A 83 -21.20 15.13 19.06
CA THR A 83 -22.59 14.67 19.11
C THR A 83 -22.92 13.80 17.89
N GLN A 84 -24.02 13.03 17.95
CA GLN A 84 -24.53 12.28 16.80
C GLN A 84 -24.78 13.16 15.57
N ARG A 85 -25.22 14.41 15.76
CA ARG A 85 -25.41 15.39 14.69
C ARG A 85 -24.08 15.73 14.02
N HIS A 86 -23.01 15.90 14.79
CA HIS A 86 -21.67 16.16 14.27
C HIS A 86 -21.17 14.95 13.46
N LEU A 87 -21.35 13.72 13.95
CA LEU A 87 -20.98 12.51 13.22
C LEU A 87 -21.68 12.38 11.88
N LEU A 88 -22.98 12.66 11.80
CA LEU A 88 -23.72 12.63 10.54
C LEU A 88 -23.19 13.68 9.55
N ALA A 89 -22.97 14.92 10.00
CA ALA A 89 -22.42 15.98 9.15
C ALA A 89 -21.01 15.64 8.64
N ILE A 90 -20.14 15.08 9.50
CA ILE A 90 -18.80 14.63 9.13
C ILE A 90 -18.89 13.50 8.10
N PHE A 91 -19.77 12.51 8.30
CA PHE A 91 -19.94 11.40 7.37
C PHE A 91 -20.41 11.88 5.99
N GLU A 92 -21.35 12.81 5.94
CA GLU A 92 -21.81 13.43 4.69
C GLU A 92 -20.67 14.19 3.98
N ALA A 93 -19.87 14.97 4.74
CA ALA A 93 -18.73 15.70 4.21
C ALA A 93 -17.65 14.74 3.67
N ILE A 94 -17.27 13.70 4.44
CA ILE A 94 -16.33 12.67 4.01
C ILE A 94 -16.82 12.03 2.71
N SER A 95 -18.08 11.60 2.65
CA SER A 95 -18.66 10.94 1.47
C SER A 95 -18.66 11.83 0.23
N ARG A 96 -18.75 13.15 0.42
CA ARG A 96 -18.74 14.15 -0.66
C ARG A 96 -17.32 14.46 -1.16
N PHE A 97 -16.36 14.63 -0.27
CA PHE A 97 -15.02 15.15 -0.59
C PHE A 97 -13.95 14.07 -0.73
N ILE A 98 -14.17 12.87 -0.19
CA ILE A 98 -13.24 11.74 -0.25
C ILE A 98 -13.92 10.56 -0.96
N PRO A 99 -13.94 10.55 -2.30
CA PRO A 99 -14.59 9.48 -3.04
C PRO A 99 -13.86 8.15 -2.88
N ILE A 100 -14.60 7.06 -3.01
CA ILE A 100 -14.04 5.71 -2.92
C ILE A 100 -13.19 5.40 -4.17
N GLY A 101 -13.70 5.71 -5.36
CA GLY A 101 -13.07 5.30 -6.63
C GLY A 101 -12.14 6.34 -7.22
N ARG A 102 -12.73 7.41 -7.75
CA ARG A 102 -12.02 8.50 -8.42
C ARG A 102 -12.83 9.80 -8.34
N HIS A 103 -12.15 10.93 -8.39
CA HIS A 103 -12.77 12.23 -8.53
C HIS A 103 -13.35 12.44 -9.93
N ARG A 104 -14.28 13.40 -10.07
CA ARG A 104 -14.61 13.99 -11.36
C ARG A 104 -13.43 14.84 -11.83
N ARG A 105 -13.25 14.97 -13.16
CA ARG A 105 -12.09 15.71 -13.71
C ARG A 105 -11.93 17.13 -13.18
N ALA A 106 -13.04 17.82 -12.88
CA ALA A 106 -13.01 19.20 -12.37
C ALA A 106 -12.62 19.32 -10.90
N ASP A 107 -12.71 18.24 -10.13
CA ASP A 107 -12.66 18.27 -8.66
C ASP A 107 -11.45 17.51 -8.08
N HIS A 108 -10.59 16.94 -8.93
CA HIS A 108 -9.46 16.16 -8.42
C HIS A 108 -8.31 17.05 -7.95
N PRO A 109 -7.58 16.68 -6.89
CA PRO A 109 -6.37 17.36 -6.48
C PRO A 109 -5.28 17.19 -7.56
N ALA A 110 -4.46 18.22 -7.75
CA ALA A 110 -3.32 18.12 -8.66
C ALA A 110 -2.28 17.13 -8.13
N LEU A 111 -1.66 16.38 -9.03
CA LEU A 111 -0.53 15.52 -8.69
C LEU A 111 0.62 16.41 -8.17
N PRO A 112 1.25 16.08 -7.01
CA PRO A 112 2.42 16.80 -6.52
C PRO A 112 3.49 16.94 -7.62
N ALA A 113 4.14 18.11 -7.69
CA ALA A 113 5.06 18.45 -8.78
C ALA A 113 6.22 17.45 -8.93
N ASP A 114 6.74 16.95 -7.81
CA ASP A 114 7.80 15.93 -7.78
C ASP A 114 7.34 14.59 -8.37
N LEU A 115 6.08 14.21 -8.14
CA LEU A 115 5.48 13.01 -8.72
C LEU A 115 5.13 13.22 -10.20
N ALA A 116 4.63 14.38 -10.56
CA ALA A 116 4.29 14.70 -11.95
C ALA A 116 5.54 14.71 -12.86
N GLN A 117 6.64 15.28 -12.37
CA GLN A 117 7.89 15.43 -13.14
C GLN A 117 8.75 14.15 -13.17
N ARG A 118 8.66 13.30 -12.17
CA ARG A 118 9.42 12.04 -12.11
C ARG A 118 8.80 11.00 -13.04
N PRO A 119 9.51 10.56 -14.10
CA PRO A 119 8.96 9.62 -15.07
C PRO A 119 8.79 8.22 -14.46
N LEU A 120 7.83 7.48 -14.97
CA LEU A 120 7.74 6.03 -14.84
C LEU A 120 8.51 5.35 -15.98
N SER A 121 8.86 4.09 -15.79
CA SER A 121 9.76 3.37 -16.71
C SER A 121 9.21 3.09 -18.10
N ASP A 122 7.90 3.20 -18.30
CA ASP A 122 7.24 2.87 -19.56
C ASP A 122 6.12 3.85 -19.91
N PRO A 123 5.95 4.21 -21.21
CA PRO A 123 4.89 5.10 -21.69
C PRO A 123 3.46 4.65 -21.33
N VAL A 124 3.20 3.34 -21.17
CA VAL A 124 1.90 2.82 -20.74
C VAL A 124 1.62 3.22 -19.29
N LEU A 125 2.62 3.12 -18.42
CA LEU A 125 2.52 3.55 -17.02
C LEU A 125 2.40 5.08 -16.92
N GLU A 126 3.15 5.83 -17.74
CA GLU A 126 3.02 7.29 -17.83
C GLU A 126 1.61 7.72 -18.23
N LYS A 127 1.04 7.06 -19.24
CA LYS A 127 -0.35 7.34 -19.65
C LYS A 127 -1.34 7.05 -18.49
N PHE A 128 -1.15 5.96 -17.77
CA PHE A 128 -1.98 5.64 -16.62
C PHE A 128 -1.84 6.67 -15.50
N LYS A 129 -0.62 7.15 -15.22
CA LYS A 129 -0.32 8.20 -14.23
C LYS A 129 -1.18 9.45 -14.47
N PHE A 130 -1.19 9.97 -15.69
CA PHE A 130 -1.91 11.20 -16.02
C PHE A 130 -3.39 11.01 -16.34
N HIS A 131 -3.86 9.79 -16.57
CA HIS A 131 -5.28 9.52 -16.84
C HIS A 131 -6.04 9.09 -15.60
N ASP A 132 -5.58 8.04 -14.93
CA ASP A 132 -6.26 7.45 -13.77
C ASP A 132 -5.58 7.83 -12.45
N GLY A 133 -4.26 7.95 -12.43
CA GLY A 133 -3.49 8.28 -11.23
C GLY A 133 -3.89 9.64 -10.65
N GLU A 134 -4.03 10.68 -11.49
CA GLU A 134 -4.49 11.99 -11.03
C GLU A 134 -5.91 11.94 -10.45
N LEU A 135 -6.84 11.27 -11.12
CA LEU A 135 -8.24 11.17 -10.68
C LEU A 135 -8.42 10.34 -9.42
N GLN A 136 -7.44 9.49 -9.08
CA GLN A 136 -7.48 8.63 -7.90
C GLN A 136 -6.71 9.21 -6.70
N LEU A 137 -5.97 10.29 -6.87
CA LEU A 137 -5.30 10.96 -5.76
C LEU A 137 -6.33 11.56 -4.80
N GLY A 138 -6.14 11.38 -3.50
CA GLY A 138 -7.11 11.83 -2.47
C GLY A 138 -8.37 10.96 -2.41
N THR A 139 -8.32 9.70 -2.89
CA THR A 139 -9.45 8.77 -2.82
C THR A 139 -9.17 7.60 -1.88
N LEU A 140 -10.22 7.07 -1.25
CA LEU A 140 -10.08 6.05 -0.21
C LEU A 140 -9.72 4.68 -0.80
N GLY A 141 -10.48 4.19 -1.75
CA GLY A 141 -10.37 2.84 -2.25
C GLY A 141 -11.42 1.88 -1.69
N THR A 142 -11.25 0.61 -2.05
CA THR A 142 -12.11 -0.50 -1.63
C THR A 142 -11.26 -1.59 -0.96
N GLY A 143 -11.90 -2.68 -0.56
CA GLY A 143 -11.23 -3.79 0.12
C GLY A 143 -11.08 -3.50 1.63
N ASN A 144 -9.87 -3.61 2.13
CA ASN A 144 -9.53 -3.33 3.53
C ASN A 144 -9.19 -1.84 3.80
N HIS A 145 -9.38 -0.94 2.83
CA HIS A 145 -9.20 0.50 3.04
C HIS A 145 -10.32 1.08 3.87
N PHE A 146 -9.96 1.96 4.80
CA PHE A 146 -10.92 2.62 5.68
C PHE A 146 -10.51 4.05 6.03
N LEU A 147 -11.48 4.83 6.44
CA LEU A 147 -11.31 6.09 7.14
C LEU A 147 -12.24 6.08 8.33
N GLU A 148 -11.70 6.30 9.51
CA GLU A 148 -12.44 6.26 10.75
C GLU A 148 -12.07 7.41 11.69
N LEU A 149 -13.00 7.75 12.58
CA LEU A 149 -12.76 8.66 13.70
C LEU A 149 -12.64 7.82 14.98
N GLN A 150 -11.66 8.15 15.79
CA GLN A 150 -11.37 7.47 17.05
C GLN A 150 -11.23 8.49 18.18
N ILE A 151 -11.55 8.05 19.38
CA ILE A 151 -11.31 8.82 20.61
C ILE A 151 -10.30 8.03 21.45
N ASP A 152 -9.20 8.65 21.83
CA ASP A 152 -8.18 8.03 22.68
C ASP A 152 -8.56 8.07 24.15
N GLN A 153 -7.72 7.48 25.01
CA GLN A 153 -7.95 7.43 26.48
C GLN A 153 -7.94 8.82 27.13
N ASP A 154 -7.35 9.81 26.49
CA ASP A 154 -7.32 11.20 26.95
C ASP A 154 -8.48 12.03 26.38
N GLN A 155 -9.50 11.39 25.80
CA GLN A 155 -10.67 12.01 25.15
C GLN A 155 -10.33 12.87 23.92
N ARG A 156 -9.18 12.65 23.28
CA ARG A 156 -8.78 13.38 22.07
C ARG A 156 -9.36 12.72 20.84
N LEU A 157 -9.87 13.52 19.91
CA LEU A 157 -10.42 13.04 18.65
C LEU A 157 -9.31 12.88 17.61
N TRP A 158 -9.31 11.74 16.93
CA TRP A 158 -8.39 11.38 15.85
C TRP A 158 -9.14 10.98 14.59
N ALA A 159 -8.57 11.29 13.42
CA ALA A 159 -8.91 10.59 12.19
C ALA A 159 -7.77 9.65 11.81
N MET A 160 -8.14 8.45 11.34
CA MET A 160 -7.20 7.45 10.84
C MET A 160 -7.64 7.01 9.45
N VAL A 161 -6.73 7.02 8.47
CA VAL A 161 -6.97 6.52 7.11
C VAL A 161 -5.99 5.41 6.77
N HIS A 162 -6.52 4.31 6.25
CA HIS A 162 -5.77 3.20 5.66
C HIS A 162 -6.05 3.18 4.16
N THR A 163 -5.02 3.47 3.34
CA THR A 163 -5.10 3.43 1.87
C THR A 163 -3.70 3.43 1.25
N GLY A 164 -3.58 3.10 -0.03
CA GLY A 164 -2.33 2.88 -0.73
C GLY A 164 -2.22 3.63 -2.07
N SER A 165 -1.51 3.01 -3.01
CA SER A 165 -1.19 3.58 -4.32
C SER A 165 -2.32 3.51 -5.34
N ARG A 166 -3.47 3.04 -4.96
CA ARG A 166 -4.64 2.95 -5.82
C ARG A 166 -4.34 2.10 -7.08
N GLY A 167 -5.03 2.36 -8.18
CA GLY A 167 -4.86 1.61 -9.42
C GLY A 167 -3.48 1.69 -10.05
N ILE A 168 -2.70 2.76 -9.78
CA ILE A 168 -1.36 2.90 -10.35
C ILE A 168 -0.39 1.86 -9.80
N GLY A 169 -0.45 1.53 -8.51
CA GLY A 169 0.38 0.45 -7.96
C GLY A 169 0.06 -0.90 -8.58
N GLN A 170 -1.22 -1.20 -8.79
CA GLN A 170 -1.64 -2.41 -9.48
C GLN A 170 -1.17 -2.45 -10.95
N ALA A 171 -1.19 -1.31 -11.65
CA ALA A 171 -0.68 -1.21 -13.02
C ALA A 171 0.84 -1.47 -13.06
N ILE A 172 1.61 -0.87 -12.15
CA ILE A 172 3.05 -1.10 -12.00
C ILE A 172 3.34 -2.58 -11.69
N PHE A 173 2.65 -3.15 -10.71
CA PHE A 173 2.79 -4.57 -10.39
C PHE A 173 2.55 -5.47 -11.61
N GLN A 174 1.43 -5.28 -12.31
CA GLN A 174 1.07 -6.10 -13.47
C GLN A 174 2.04 -5.93 -14.63
N PHE A 175 2.51 -4.70 -14.87
CA PHE A 175 3.49 -4.41 -15.92
C PHE A 175 4.79 -5.17 -15.67
N HIS A 176 5.40 -5.01 -14.51
CA HIS A 176 6.69 -5.63 -14.19
C HIS A 176 6.59 -7.15 -13.95
N PHE A 177 5.46 -7.63 -13.41
CA PHE A 177 5.27 -9.06 -13.19
C PHE A 177 5.35 -9.88 -14.50
N ARG A 178 5.00 -9.30 -15.66
CA ARG A 178 5.13 -9.95 -16.98
C ARG A 178 6.58 -10.13 -17.41
N HIS A 179 7.51 -9.34 -16.87
CA HIS A 179 8.94 -9.38 -17.20
C HIS A 179 9.74 -10.23 -16.21
N CYS A 180 9.08 -10.81 -15.21
CA CYS A 180 9.75 -11.68 -14.25
C CYS A 180 10.25 -12.98 -14.91
N VAL A 181 11.45 -13.40 -14.55
CA VAL A 181 11.98 -14.71 -14.90
C VAL A 181 11.42 -15.79 -13.98
N PRO A 182 11.28 -17.04 -14.45
CA PRO A 182 10.89 -18.16 -13.60
C PRO A 182 11.91 -18.35 -12.46
N ALA A 183 11.41 -18.41 -11.22
CA ALA A 183 12.18 -18.78 -10.05
C ALA A 183 11.62 -20.09 -9.47
N GLN A 184 12.35 -20.71 -8.51
CA GLN A 184 11.89 -21.96 -7.87
C GLN A 184 10.44 -21.86 -7.38
N PHE A 185 9.71 -22.95 -7.42
CA PHE A 185 8.29 -23.07 -7.02
C PHE A 185 7.31 -22.19 -7.80
N ARG A 186 7.56 -21.95 -9.10
CA ARG A 186 6.73 -21.11 -9.99
C ARG A 186 6.60 -19.66 -9.55
N ARG A 187 7.53 -19.16 -8.76
CA ARG A 187 7.56 -17.75 -8.37
C ARG A 187 8.33 -16.97 -9.43
N SER A 188 7.82 -15.80 -9.75
CA SER A 188 8.47 -14.91 -10.69
C SER A 188 9.27 -13.87 -9.93
N ALA A 189 10.52 -13.68 -10.33
CA ALA A 189 11.42 -12.71 -9.73
C ALA A 189 12.06 -11.83 -10.81
N LEU A 190 12.55 -10.65 -10.39
CA LEU A 190 13.41 -9.78 -11.18
C LEU A 190 14.81 -9.81 -10.59
N VAL A 191 15.83 -9.73 -11.42
CA VAL A 191 17.22 -9.53 -10.97
C VAL A 191 17.39 -8.04 -10.64
N ALA A 192 17.82 -7.71 -9.42
CA ALA A 192 17.73 -6.35 -8.87
C ALA A 192 18.55 -5.32 -9.64
N ASP A 193 19.72 -5.70 -10.13
CA ASP A 193 20.66 -4.85 -10.90
C ASP A 193 20.48 -4.96 -12.42
N ALA A 194 19.59 -5.82 -12.90
CA ALA A 194 19.20 -5.85 -14.32
C ALA A 194 18.28 -4.66 -14.66
N PRO A 195 18.21 -4.25 -15.94
CA PRO A 195 17.37 -3.11 -16.36
C PRO A 195 15.91 -3.20 -15.85
N GLU A 196 15.31 -4.40 -15.89
CA GLU A 196 13.93 -4.63 -15.44
C GLU A 196 13.78 -4.49 -13.92
N GLY A 197 14.77 -4.94 -13.13
CA GLY A 197 14.80 -4.79 -11.69
C GLY A 197 14.95 -3.34 -11.26
N VAL A 198 15.89 -2.62 -11.90
CA VAL A 198 16.10 -1.18 -11.66
C VAL A 198 14.85 -0.38 -12.00
N ALA A 199 14.21 -0.68 -13.14
CA ALA A 199 12.96 -0.04 -13.56
C ALA A 199 11.84 -0.29 -12.54
N TYR A 200 11.66 -1.55 -12.10
CA TYR A 200 10.67 -1.88 -11.08
C TYR A 200 10.89 -1.15 -9.76
N LEU A 201 12.13 -1.08 -9.28
CA LEU A 201 12.45 -0.38 -8.02
C LEU A 201 12.15 1.12 -8.11
N ALA A 202 12.42 1.75 -9.26
CA ALA A 202 12.11 3.15 -9.49
C ALA A 202 10.59 3.40 -9.49
N ASP A 203 9.83 2.59 -10.23
CA ASP A 203 8.37 2.69 -10.31
C ASP A 203 7.70 2.36 -8.96
N MET A 204 8.21 1.35 -8.25
CA MET A 204 7.76 0.99 -6.90
C MET A 204 7.97 2.16 -5.92
N GLN A 205 9.13 2.81 -5.97
CA GLN A 205 9.40 3.99 -5.14
C GLN A 205 8.44 5.13 -5.48
N TRP A 206 8.18 5.38 -6.78
CA TRP A 206 7.19 6.35 -7.20
C TRP A 206 5.79 6.04 -6.63
N ALA A 207 5.36 4.79 -6.70
CA ALA A 207 4.06 4.36 -6.16
C ALA A 207 3.97 4.50 -4.63
N ARG A 208 5.06 4.26 -3.90
CA ARG A 208 5.13 4.50 -2.44
C ARG A 208 4.94 5.96 -2.10
N ASP A 209 5.60 6.85 -2.83
CA ASP A 209 5.49 8.29 -2.63
C ASP A 209 4.09 8.79 -2.99
N TYR A 210 3.50 8.24 -4.07
CA TYR A 210 2.11 8.49 -4.44
C TYR A 210 1.13 8.02 -3.34
N ALA A 211 1.33 6.84 -2.77
CA ALA A 211 0.50 6.34 -1.67
C ALA A 211 0.56 7.27 -0.43
N ALA A 212 1.76 7.78 -0.12
CA ALA A 212 1.93 8.77 0.94
C ALA A 212 1.23 10.10 0.61
N ALA A 213 1.31 10.56 -0.65
CA ALA A 213 0.60 11.75 -1.13
C ALA A 213 -0.92 11.55 -1.08
N ASN A 214 -1.41 10.36 -1.44
CA ASN A 214 -2.82 10.00 -1.36
C ASN A 214 -3.36 10.14 0.07
N ARG A 215 -2.68 9.57 1.06
CA ARG A 215 -3.05 9.71 2.48
C ARG A 215 -2.99 11.17 2.95
N ARG A 216 -1.95 11.93 2.57
CA ARG A 216 -1.85 13.36 2.91
C ARG A 216 -3.00 14.18 2.33
N SER A 217 -3.36 13.91 1.06
CA SER A 217 -4.49 14.60 0.41
C SER A 217 -5.81 14.35 1.12
N ILE A 218 -6.06 13.12 1.58
CA ILE A 218 -7.24 12.79 2.39
C ILE A 218 -7.20 13.54 3.74
N MET A 219 -6.05 13.53 4.42
CA MET A 219 -5.91 14.21 5.72
C MET A 219 -6.09 15.73 5.62
N GLN A 220 -5.67 16.35 4.51
CA GLN A 220 -5.90 17.78 4.25
C GLN A 220 -7.38 18.15 4.07
N VAL A 221 -8.21 17.21 3.62
CA VAL A 221 -9.67 17.42 3.54
C VAL A 221 -10.32 17.38 4.92
N LEU A 222 -9.70 16.67 5.88
CA LEU A 222 -10.22 16.50 7.24
C LEU A 222 -9.74 17.56 8.22
N SER A 223 -8.67 18.29 7.90
CA SER A 223 -8.08 19.34 8.74
C SER A 223 -8.66 20.72 8.42
#